data_f78572b2b3ffc4d3fc66a276021c9b94
#
_entry.id   f78572b2b3ffc4d3fc66a276021c9b94
#
_cell.length_a   1.000
_cell.length_b   1.000
_cell.length_c   1.000
_cell.angle_alpha   90.00
_cell.angle_beta   90.00
_cell.angle_gamma   90.00
#
_symmetry.space_group_name_H-M   'P 1'
#
loop_
_entity.id
_entity.type
_entity.pdbx_description
1 polymer ?
#
loop_
_entity_poly.entity_id
_entity_poly.type
_entity_poly.pdbx_seq_one_letter_code
_entity_poly.pdbx_strand_id
1 'polypeptide(L)'
;MDVVSLNISRGELISAETGWYGGLMMTRDKKIRISWPPLDTNGVFHALAGFQVVLKDGENTGVDKAIHPRTAVGVSKDGNTFYWLVIDGRQPDYSEGATTRDVGIWLAGLGAWEGLNLDGGGSTTMVLQQPDGSARVMNRPIHKGVPGTERINGSHLGVFADALAETDREAGKSR
;
A
#
# COMPACT_ATOMS: atom_id res chain seq x y z
N MET A 1 6.53 0.07 20.83
CA MET A 1 6.10 -0.90 19.79
C MET A 1 7.12 -0.76 18.68
N ASP A 2 7.86 -1.80 18.39
CA ASP A 2 8.92 -1.74 17.40
C ASP A 2 8.32 -1.90 16.00
N VAL A 3 8.81 -1.11 15.06
CA VAL A 3 8.45 -1.25 13.64
C VAL A 3 9.24 -2.44 13.08
N VAL A 4 8.55 -3.36 12.41
CA VAL A 4 9.17 -4.54 11.83
C VAL A 4 9.85 -4.19 10.49
N SER A 5 11.15 -4.52 10.39
CA SER A 5 11.97 -4.32 9.20
C SER A 5 12.14 -2.84 8.81
N LEU A 6 12.56 -2.57 7.57
CA LEU A 6 12.95 -1.24 7.11
C LEU A 6 11.85 -0.19 7.32
N ASN A 7 12.21 0.87 8.03
CA ASN A 7 11.42 2.09 8.10
C ASN A 7 12.35 3.31 8.07
N ILE A 8 12.14 4.20 7.12
CA ILE A 8 12.84 5.48 7.00
C ILE A 8 11.80 6.59 6.93
N SER A 9 11.93 7.61 7.76
CA SER A 9 11.07 8.78 7.77
C SER A 9 11.89 10.05 7.64
N ARG A 10 11.63 10.85 6.61
CA ARG A 10 12.32 12.12 6.32
C ARG A 10 13.85 12.00 6.25
N GLY A 11 14.35 10.85 5.80
CA GLY A 11 15.77 10.52 5.72
C GLY A 11 16.38 9.98 7.02
N GLU A 12 15.59 9.86 8.08
CA GLU A 12 16.01 9.24 9.35
C GLU A 12 15.67 7.76 9.35
N LEU A 13 16.65 6.90 9.65
CA LEU A 13 16.45 5.47 9.79
C LEU A 13 15.79 5.18 11.15
N ILE A 14 14.53 4.80 11.12
CA ILE A 14 13.74 4.44 12.32
C ILE A 14 13.96 2.97 12.68
N SER A 15 13.99 2.10 11.67
CA SER A 15 14.23 0.66 11.84
C SER A 15 14.99 0.11 10.64
N ALA A 16 15.97 -0.75 10.90
CA ALA A 16 16.79 -1.37 9.86
C ALA A 16 16.05 -2.52 9.17
N GLU A 17 16.51 -2.86 7.96
CA GLU A 17 16.08 -4.05 7.24
C GLU A 17 16.29 -5.31 8.08
N THR A 18 15.29 -6.15 8.15
CA THR A 18 15.37 -7.49 8.75
C THR A 18 14.67 -8.52 7.87
N GLY A 19 15.38 -9.61 7.56
CA GLY A 19 14.78 -10.77 6.88
C GLY A 19 14.42 -10.55 5.41
N TRP A 20 13.27 -11.06 5.02
CA TRP A 20 12.86 -11.25 3.62
C TRP A 20 11.78 -10.26 3.15
N TYR A 21 11.63 -9.15 3.83
CA TYR A 21 10.57 -8.19 3.54
C TYR A 21 10.93 -7.30 2.35
N GLY A 22 10.01 -7.20 1.38
CA GLY A 22 10.11 -6.19 0.32
C GLY A 22 10.01 -4.78 0.90
N GLY A 23 10.56 -3.79 0.19
CA GLY A 23 10.54 -2.40 0.59
C GLY A 23 9.89 -1.49 -0.44
N LEU A 24 8.99 -0.63 0.00
CA LEU A 24 8.57 0.57 -0.70
C LEU A 24 9.51 1.70 -0.29
N MET A 25 10.12 2.36 -1.26
CA MET A 25 11.09 3.43 -1.02
C MET A 25 10.77 4.64 -1.89
N MET A 26 10.89 5.83 -1.31
CA MET A 26 10.71 7.10 -1.99
C MET A 26 11.91 8.01 -1.74
N THR A 27 12.43 8.61 -2.79
CA THR A 27 13.49 9.62 -2.75
C THR A 27 12.92 11.04 -2.52
N ARG A 28 13.78 12.04 -2.25
CA ARG A 28 13.35 13.44 -2.09
C ARG A 28 12.71 14.03 -3.33
N ASP A 29 13.13 13.61 -4.51
CA ASP A 29 12.56 14.00 -5.81
C ASP A 29 11.29 13.21 -6.17
N LYS A 30 10.69 12.55 -5.16
CA LYS A 30 9.41 11.82 -5.24
C LYS A 30 9.42 10.61 -6.19
N LYS A 31 10.58 10.06 -6.52
CA LYS A 31 10.65 8.79 -7.24
C LYS A 31 10.36 7.64 -6.29
N ILE A 32 9.48 6.76 -6.71
CA ILE A 32 9.02 5.61 -5.94
C ILE A 32 9.55 4.33 -6.59
N ARG A 33 10.00 3.40 -5.75
CA ARG A 33 10.38 2.05 -6.18
C ARG A 33 9.98 1.01 -5.15
N ILE A 34 9.74 -0.20 -5.61
CA ILE A 34 9.53 -1.39 -4.80
C ILE A 34 10.68 -2.36 -5.10
N SER A 35 11.28 -2.93 -4.06
CA SER A 35 12.44 -3.83 -4.21
C SER A 35 12.40 -4.99 -3.23
N TRP A 36 13.09 -6.06 -3.61
CA TRP A 36 13.43 -7.18 -2.73
C TRP A 36 14.74 -6.92 -1.97
N PRO A 37 14.93 -7.55 -0.81
CA PRO A 37 16.24 -7.53 -0.12
C PRO A 37 17.38 -8.10 -0.99
N PRO A 38 18.62 -7.61 -0.83
CA PRO A 38 19.01 -6.48 0.02
C PRO A 38 18.46 -5.14 -0.50
N LEU A 39 17.97 -4.29 0.41
CA LEU A 39 17.37 -3.01 0.05
C LEU A 39 18.45 -1.92 -0.01
N ASP A 40 18.66 -1.34 -1.19
CA ASP A 40 19.50 -0.15 -1.33
C ASP A 40 18.77 1.09 -0.82
N THR A 41 19.24 1.62 0.30
CA THR A 41 18.65 2.80 0.97
C THR A 41 19.33 4.12 0.62
N ASN A 42 20.29 4.11 -0.31
CA ASN A 42 20.99 5.34 -0.71
C ASN A 42 20.02 6.36 -1.33
N GLY A 43 20.02 7.57 -0.79
CA GLY A 43 19.15 8.66 -1.24
C GLY A 43 17.67 8.49 -0.89
N VAL A 44 17.32 7.46 -0.12
CA VAL A 44 15.93 7.23 0.32
C VAL A 44 15.54 8.26 1.37
N PHE A 45 14.38 8.88 1.16
CA PHE A 45 13.81 9.86 2.07
C PHE A 45 12.67 9.27 2.92
N HIS A 46 11.87 8.38 2.33
CA HIS A 46 10.89 7.56 3.05
C HIS A 46 11.01 6.11 2.61
N ALA A 47 10.90 5.19 3.56
CA ALA A 47 10.75 3.78 3.27
C ALA A 47 9.86 3.09 4.28
N LEU A 48 9.18 2.05 3.82
CA LEU A 48 8.50 1.09 4.69
C LEU A 48 8.62 -0.32 4.11
N ALA A 49 8.71 -1.29 4.99
CA ALA A 49 8.68 -2.69 4.61
C ALA A 49 7.25 -3.18 4.38
N GLY A 50 7.10 -4.15 3.47
CA GLY A 50 5.87 -4.90 3.26
C GLY A 50 6.14 -6.39 3.26
N PHE A 51 5.11 -7.21 3.39
CA PHE A 51 5.25 -8.65 3.57
C PHE A 51 5.68 -9.38 2.30
N GLN A 52 5.20 -8.97 1.14
CA GLN A 52 5.46 -9.70 -0.09
C GLN A 52 5.38 -8.78 -1.31
N VAL A 53 6.37 -8.83 -2.17
CA VAL A 53 6.25 -8.30 -3.53
C VAL A 53 5.30 -9.22 -4.29
N VAL A 54 4.22 -8.66 -4.81
CA VAL A 54 3.15 -9.39 -5.50
C VAL A 54 3.11 -9.12 -7.00
N LEU A 55 3.82 -8.09 -7.43
CA LEU A 55 4.00 -7.76 -8.83
C LEU A 55 5.43 -7.27 -9.02
N LYS A 56 6.16 -7.88 -9.97
CA LYS A 56 7.54 -7.53 -10.29
C LYS A 56 7.73 -7.54 -11.81
N ASP A 57 8.23 -6.45 -12.37
CA ASP A 57 8.44 -6.31 -13.82
C ASP A 57 7.18 -6.61 -14.65
N GLY A 58 5.99 -6.31 -14.10
CA GLY A 58 4.69 -6.63 -14.69
C GLY A 58 4.23 -8.06 -14.50
N GLU A 59 5.03 -8.94 -13.90
CA GLU A 59 4.70 -10.33 -13.63
C GLU A 59 4.14 -10.52 -12.22
N ASN A 60 3.06 -11.28 -12.10
CA ASN A 60 2.46 -11.58 -10.80
C ASN A 60 3.29 -12.64 -10.06
N THR A 61 3.83 -12.25 -8.91
CA THR A 61 4.62 -13.09 -8.00
C THR A 61 3.84 -13.48 -6.74
N GLY A 62 2.57 -13.09 -6.66
CA GLY A 62 1.67 -13.46 -5.57
C GLY A 62 1.35 -14.96 -5.55
N VAL A 63 0.92 -15.46 -4.40
CA VAL A 63 0.61 -16.87 -4.20
C VAL A 63 -0.86 -17.06 -3.84
N ASP A 64 -1.42 -18.16 -4.32
CA ASP A 64 -2.80 -18.55 -4.09
C ASP A 64 -2.93 -19.38 -2.79
N LYS A 65 -2.81 -18.68 -1.65
CA LYS A 65 -2.87 -19.28 -0.32
C LYS A 65 -3.93 -18.60 0.53
N ALA A 66 -3.60 -18.12 1.70
CA ALA A 66 -4.54 -17.56 2.67
C ALA A 66 -5.32 -16.33 2.16
N ILE A 67 -6.64 -16.38 2.29
CA ILE A 67 -7.57 -15.29 1.99
C ILE A 67 -7.69 -14.39 3.22
N HIS A 68 -7.37 -13.10 3.06
CA HIS A 68 -7.36 -12.13 4.15
C HIS A 68 -7.75 -10.73 3.64
N PRO A 69 -8.17 -9.79 4.53
CA PRO A 69 -8.12 -8.37 4.22
C PRO A 69 -6.70 -7.99 3.80
N ARG A 70 -6.56 -7.18 2.75
CA ARG A 70 -5.26 -6.81 2.20
C ARG A 70 -5.10 -5.30 2.10
N THR A 71 -3.88 -4.86 2.33
CA THR A 71 -3.39 -3.52 2.02
C THR A 71 -2.22 -3.68 1.07
N ALA A 72 -2.23 -2.99 -0.04
CA ALA A 72 -1.16 -3.08 -1.02
C ALA A 72 -0.91 -1.75 -1.72
N VAL A 73 0.27 -1.63 -2.28
CA VAL A 73 0.67 -0.50 -3.10
C VAL A 73 1.28 -0.98 -4.41
N GLY A 74 1.16 -0.17 -5.46
CA GLY A 74 1.76 -0.43 -6.75
C GLY A 74 2.33 0.82 -7.37
N VAL A 75 3.25 0.65 -8.31
CA VAL A 75 3.89 1.74 -9.07
C VAL A 75 3.81 1.39 -10.55
N SER A 76 3.44 2.37 -11.39
CA SER A 76 3.46 2.21 -12.86
C SER A 76 4.89 2.05 -13.38
N LYS A 77 5.04 1.50 -14.61
CA LYS A 77 6.34 1.26 -15.25
C LYS A 77 7.19 2.51 -15.40
N ASP A 78 6.54 3.65 -15.67
CA ASP A 78 7.21 4.96 -15.80
C ASP A 78 7.46 5.67 -14.45
N GLY A 79 6.98 5.08 -13.33
CA GLY A 79 7.13 5.61 -11.98
C GLY A 79 6.25 6.83 -11.67
N ASN A 80 5.32 7.21 -12.57
CA ASN A 80 4.53 8.44 -12.43
C ASN A 80 3.19 8.24 -11.71
N THR A 81 2.73 6.99 -11.62
CA THR A 81 1.47 6.67 -10.93
C THR A 81 1.73 5.75 -9.75
N PHE A 82 1.20 6.13 -8.61
CA PHE A 82 1.24 5.37 -7.38
C PHE A 82 -0.16 4.87 -7.04
N TYR A 83 -0.32 3.57 -6.93
CA TYR A 83 -1.59 2.91 -6.67
C TYR A 83 -1.68 2.49 -5.20
N TRP A 84 -2.84 2.72 -4.60
CA TRP A 84 -3.19 2.23 -3.29
C TRP A 84 -4.39 1.32 -3.38
N LEU A 85 -4.29 0.14 -2.79
CA LEU A 85 -5.33 -0.87 -2.83
C LEU A 85 -5.59 -1.38 -1.42
N VAL A 86 -6.85 -1.32 -1.00
CA VAL A 86 -7.33 -2.03 0.18
C VAL A 86 -8.47 -2.96 -0.22
N ILE A 87 -8.50 -4.13 0.40
CA ILE A 87 -9.50 -5.16 0.19
C ILE A 87 -9.99 -5.58 1.55
N ASP A 88 -11.27 -5.37 1.82
CA ASP A 88 -11.90 -5.88 3.04
C ASP A 88 -11.91 -7.41 3.03
N GLY A 89 -12.08 -8.04 4.20
CA GLY A 89 -12.12 -9.48 4.27
C GLY A 89 -12.53 -9.98 5.66
N ARG A 90 -12.57 -11.33 5.81
CA ARG A 90 -13.00 -12.00 7.04
C ARG A 90 -14.42 -11.60 7.48
N GLN A 91 -15.27 -11.21 6.55
CA GLN A 91 -16.64 -10.76 6.78
C GLN A 91 -17.56 -11.53 5.84
N PRO A 92 -18.07 -12.71 6.24
CA PRO A 92 -19.02 -13.49 5.44
C PRO A 92 -20.17 -12.60 4.93
N ASP A 93 -20.68 -12.89 3.75
CA ASP A 93 -21.76 -12.15 3.06
C ASP A 93 -21.42 -10.70 2.65
N TYR A 94 -20.19 -10.23 3.00
CA TYR A 94 -19.70 -8.91 2.59
C TYR A 94 -18.39 -9.03 1.79
N SER A 95 -17.33 -9.52 2.40
CA SER A 95 -16.05 -9.74 1.75
C SER A 95 -15.24 -10.82 2.49
N GLU A 96 -14.87 -11.87 1.79
CA GLU A 96 -13.96 -12.90 2.29
C GLU A 96 -12.51 -12.38 2.41
N GLY A 97 -12.13 -11.51 1.48
CA GLY A 97 -10.76 -11.02 1.30
C GLY A 97 -10.14 -11.47 0.00
N ALA A 98 -8.81 -11.47 -0.06
CA ALA A 98 -8.06 -11.86 -1.24
C ALA A 98 -6.78 -12.63 -0.88
N THR A 99 -6.31 -13.46 -1.81
CA THR A 99 -4.96 -14.02 -1.80
C THR A 99 -3.96 -12.94 -2.26
N THR A 100 -2.66 -13.16 -2.06
CA THR A 100 -1.65 -12.22 -2.60
C THR A 100 -1.54 -12.31 -4.12
N ARG A 101 -1.98 -13.43 -4.73
CA ARG A 101 -2.11 -13.56 -6.18
C ARG A 101 -3.20 -12.63 -6.73
N ASP A 102 -4.36 -12.58 -6.08
CA ASP A 102 -5.46 -11.68 -6.46
C ASP A 102 -5.02 -10.22 -6.37
N VAL A 103 -4.28 -9.86 -5.31
CA VAL A 103 -3.70 -8.52 -5.16
C VAL A 103 -2.82 -8.16 -6.36
N GLY A 104 -1.94 -9.07 -6.78
CA GLY A 104 -1.09 -8.88 -7.96
C GLY A 104 -1.91 -8.72 -9.24
N ILE A 105 -2.98 -9.53 -9.44
CA ILE A 105 -3.88 -9.40 -10.60
C ILE A 105 -4.54 -8.02 -10.64
N TRP A 106 -5.07 -7.56 -9.51
CA TRP A 106 -5.76 -6.27 -9.46
C TRP A 106 -4.83 -5.08 -9.64
N LEU A 107 -3.65 -5.10 -9.00
CA LEU A 107 -2.65 -4.05 -9.23
C LEU A 107 -2.20 -3.98 -10.69
N ALA A 108 -1.95 -5.14 -11.33
CA ALA A 108 -1.62 -5.19 -12.76
C ALA A 108 -2.77 -4.65 -13.62
N GLY A 109 -4.01 -5.02 -13.32
CA GLY A 109 -5.21 -4.52 -14.00
C GLY A 109 -5.41 -3.02 -13.87
N LEU A 110 -4.93 -2.40 -12.79
CA LEU A 110 -4.91 -0.94 -12.60
C LEU A 110 -3.76 -0.25 -13.35
N GLY A 111 -2.79 -1.00 -13.87
CA GLY A 111 -1.63 -0.45 -14.59
C GLY A 111 -0.34 -0.41 -13.76
N ALA A 112 -0.30 -1.05 -12.61
CA ALA A 112 0.93 -1.17 -11.85
C ALA A 112 1.92 -2.11 -12.56
N TRP A 113 3.21 -1.81 -12.45
CA TRP A 113 4.33 -2.61 -12.93
C TRP A 113 5.06 -3.30 -11.79
N GLU A 114 5.15 -2.62 -10.65
CA GLU A 114 5.64 -3.14 -9.38
C GLU A 114 4.52 -3.12 -8.34
N GLY A 115 4.48 -4.11 -7.44
CA GLY A 115 3.45 -4.21 -6.42
C GLY A 115 3.93 -4.85 -5.12
N LEU A 116 3.55 -4.27 -3.99
CA LEU A 116 3.92 -4.72 -2.66
C LEU A 116 2.68 -4.90 -1.78
N ASN A 117 2.48 -6.11 -1.25
CA ASN A 117 1.50 -6.37 -0.20
C ASN A 117 2.08 -5.94 1.15
N LEU A 118 1.40 -5.03 1.82
CA LEU A 118 1.73 -4.51 3.14
C LEU A 118 1.12 -5.38 4.26
N ASP A 119 1.14 -4.88 5.51
CA ASP A 119 0.36 -5.52 6.57
C ASP A 119 -1.14 -5.44 6.25
N GLY A 120 -1.82 -6.53 6.49
CA GLY A 120 -3.22 -6.72 6.18
C GLY A 120 -4.04 -7.14 7.40
N GLY A 121 -5.09 -7.90 7.16
CA GLY A 121 -5.97 -8.37 8.23
C GLY A 121 -6.59 -7.22 9.01
N GLY A 122 -6.39 -7.17 10.32
CA GLY A 122 -6.89 -6.08 11.16
C GLY A 122 -6.26 -4.72 10.91
N SER A 123 -5.09 -4.65 10.23
CA SER A 123 -4.43 -3.39 9.88
C SER A 123 -4.98 -2.75 8.60
N THR A 124 -5.83 -3.47 7.85
CA THR A 124 -6.37 -2.96 6.58
C THR A 124 -7.34 -1.82 6.85
N THR A 125 -6.86 -0.59 6.71
CA THR A 125 -7.65 0.62 6.87
C THR A 125 -7.17 1.70 5.91
N MET A 126 -8.09 2.32 5.17
CA MET A 126 -7.83 3.47 4.31
C MET A 126 -8.67 4.65 4.78
N VAL A 127 -8.02 5.79 4.96
CA VAL A 127 -8.66 7.01 5.42
C VAL A 127 -8.41 8.13 4.43
N LEU A 128 -9.45 8.88 4.09
CA LEU A 128 -9.35 10.10 3.27
C LEU A 128 -9.80 11.31 4.09
N GLN A 129 -9.04 12.39 3.94
CA GLN A 129 -9.45 13.70 4.43
C GLN A 129 -10.60 14.23 3.56
N GLN A 130 -11.66 14.68 4.19
CA GLN A 130 -12.80 15.29 3.52
C GLN A 130 -12.55 16.80 3.32
N PRO A 131 -13.31 17.47 2.44
CA PRO A 131 -13.17 18.91 2.21
C PRO A 131 -13.34 19.79 3.46
N ASP A 132 -14.10 19.32 4.45
CA ASP A 132 -14.29 19.99 5.74
C ASP A 132 -13.14 19.72 6.74
N GLY A 133 -12.12 18.99 6.33
CA GLY A 133 -10.98 18.61 7.18
C GLY A 133 -11.20 17.36 8.03
N SER A 134 -12.41 16.81 8.07
CA SER A 134 -12.69 15.57 8.79
C SER A 134 -12.02 14.36 8.14
N ALA A 135 -11.83 13.28 8.91
CA ALA A 135 -11.32 12.01 8.40
C ALA A 135 -12.49 11.04 8.12
N ARG A 136 -12.44 10.37 6.97
CA ARG A 136 -13.40 9.32 6.61
C ARG A 136 -12.70 8.02 6.32
N VAL A 137 -13.08 6.96 7.03
CA VAL A 137 -12.66 5.58 6.72
C VAL A 137 -13.39 5.13 5.46
N MET A 138 -12.63 4.63 4.48
CA MET A 138 -13.12 4.31 3.14
C MET A 138 -13.47 2.84 2.95
N ASN A 139 -13.00 1.97 3.84
CA ASN A 139 -13.29 0.54 3.83
C ASN A 139 -14.03 0.13 5.12
N ARG A 140 -14.30 -1.14 5.30
CA ARG A 140 -14.89 -1.71 6.53
C ARG A 140 -13.84 -2.54 7.27
N PRO A 141 -13.00 -1.93 8.15
CA PRO A 141 -11.98 -2.66 8.89
C PRO A 141 -12.57 -3.78 9.75
N ILE A 142 -11.74 -4.76 10.10
CA ILE A 142 -12.14 -5.81 11.03
C ILE A 142 -11.03 -6.11 12.03
N HIS A 143 -11.29 -5.90 13.31
CA HIS A 143 -10.37 -6.23 14.38
C HIS A 143 -11.04 -7.16 15.39
N LYS A 144 -10.34 -8.24 15.81
CA LYS A 144 -10.85 -9.27 16.74
C LYS A 144 -12.21 -9.85 16.30
N GLY A 145 -12.45 -9.96 15.00
CA GLY A 145 -13.70 -10.48 14.45
C GLY A 145 -14.87 -9.49 14.48
N VAL A 146 -14.66 -8.23 14.85
CA VAL A 146 -15.70 -7.20 14.90
C VAL A 146 -15.60 -6.28 13.68
N PRO A 147 -16.54 -6.36 12.72
CA PRO A 147 -16.59 -5.47 11.57
C PRO A 147 -16.75 -3.99 11.95
N GLY A 148 -16.10 -3.10 11.18
CA GLY A 148 -16.10 -1.65 11.45
C GLY A 148 -15.12 -1.23 12.55
N THR A 149 -14.38 -2.16 13.15
CA THR A 149 -13.42 -1.86 14.22
C THR A 149 -12.01 -1.76 13.65
N GLU A 150 -11.34 -0.63 13.89
CA GLU A 150 -9.96 -0.39 13.52
C GLU A 150 -8.98 -0.97 14.53
N ARG A 151 -7.80 -1.42 14.05
CA ARG A 151 -6.68 -1.84 14.88
C ARG A 151 -5.67 -0.69 15.02
N ILE A 152 -5.13 -0.49 16.22
CA ILE A 152 -4.01 0.41 16.43
C ILE A 152 -2.78 -0.16 15.67
N ASN A 153 -2.18 0.64 14.82
CA ASN A 153 -1.01 0.31 14.02
C ASN A 153 0.17 1.19 14.39
N GLY A 154 1.38 0.63 14.35
CA GLY A 154 2.62 1.34 14.69
C GLY A 154 3.22 2.15 13.52
N SER A 155 2.78 1.89 12.28
CA SER A 155 3.28 2.58 11.09
C SER A 155 2.13 2.88 10.13
N HIS A 156 2.17 4.06 9.51
CA HIS A 156 1.18 4.52 8.55
C HIS A 156 1.88 5.07 7.30
N LEU A 157 1.29 4.83 6.15
CA LEU A 157 1.66 5.49 4.90
C LEU A 157 0.66 6.60 4.62
N GLY A 158 1.13 7.84 4.45
CA GLY A 158 0.30 9.00 4.13
C GLY A 158 0.80 9.71 2.89
N VAL A 159 -0.13 10.25 2.09
CA VAL A 159 0.15 11.10 0.93
C VAL A 159 -0.61 12.41 1.07
N PHE A 160 0.09 13.49 0.86
CA PHE A 160 -0.49 14.81 0.66
C PHE A 160 -0.46 15.10 -0.84
N ALA A 161 -1.60 15.48 -1.40
CA ALA A 161 -1.73 15.83 -2.80
C ALA A 161 -2.45 17.17 -2.93
N ASP A 162 -2.00 17.98 -3.88
CA ASP A 162 -2.71 19.20 -4.24
C ASP A 162 -4.02 18.83 -4.98
N ALA A 163 -5.02 19.70 -4.89
CA ALA A 163 -6.24 19.54 -5.68
C ALA A 163 -5.89 19.66 -7.17
N LEU A 164 -6.46 18.75 -7.98
CA LEU A 164 -6.34 18.86 -9.44
C LEU A 164 -6.90 20.21 -9.92
N ALA A 165 -6.21 20.85 -10.85
CA ALA A 165 -6.74 22.00 -11.56
C ALA A 165 -8.07 21.62 -12.27
N GLU A 166 -8.98 22.59 -12.43
CA GLU A 166 -10.29 22.31 -13.05
C GLU A 166 -10.17 21.71 -14.45
N THR A 167 -9.16 22.13 -15.22
CA THR A 167 -8.84 21.61 -16.56
C THR A 167 -8.50 20.11 -16.58
N ASP A 168 -7.87 19.60 -15.52
CA ASP A 168 -7.47 18.19 -15.42
C ASP A 168 -8.63 17.28 -14.98
N ARG A 169 -9.64 17.87 -14.31
CA ARG A 169 -10.85 17.15 -13.90
C ARG A 169 -11.76 16.79 -15.08
N GLU A 170 -11.76 17.59 -16.12
CA GLU A 170 -12.58 17.34 -17.34
C GLU A 170 -11.91 16.27 -18.23
N ALA A 171 -10.58 16.26 -18.35
CA ALA A 171 -9.84 15.26 -19.10
C ALA A 171 -9.96 13.84 -18.52
N GLY A 172 -10.13 13.69 -17.20
CA GLY A 172 -10.32 12.40 -16.53
C GLY A 172 -11.72 11.79 -16.67
N LYS A 173 -12.73 12.56 -17.11
CA LYS A 173 -14.11 12.08 -17.33
C LYS A 173 -14.34 11.49 -18.72
N SER A 174 -13.38 11.58 -19.62
CA SER A 174 -13.46 11.10 -21.00
C SER A 174 -12.65 9.83 -21.30
N ARG A 175 -12.25 9.11 -20.25
CA ARG A 175 -11.53 7.83 -20.36
C ARG A 175 -12.30 6.67 -19.72
#